data_d803c30698fd45a2987b6c736846d073
#
_entry.id   d803c30698fd45a2987b6c736846d073
#
_cell.length_a   1.000
_cell.length_b   1.000
_cell.length_c   1.000
_cell.angle_alpha   90.00
_cell.angle_beta   90.00
_cell.angle_gamma   90.00
#
_symmetry.space_group_name_H-M   'P 1'
#
loop_
_entity.id
_entity.type
_entity.pdbx_description
1 polymer ?
#
loop_
_entity_poly.entity_id
_entity_poly.type
_entity_poly.pdbx_seq_one_letter_code
_entity_poly.pdbx_strand_id
1 'polypeptide(L)'
;MSNFSLQDKTVIVTGGAGGLGRPMCAIFAAASANVIVASRSRDKIEAEAASLREQGYSAAAIEVDVTDEQQVNNLIEQTVSTFGAVDVMVNNAGRWGRSSAAEDTQLDEWRNVVEQNLTGVFLPCKVAGQQMIKQRGGKIINISSTAGSKGNPYQLHYSAAKAGVISLTNNLACLWAKHNINVNCILPGLIATDEMKQYGIIPADTDDDGNAIPRLELTPNPEDVANLALFLASPASDALTGELYPVRTWMKSERFWQ
;
A
#
# COMPACT_ATOMS: atom_id res chain seq x y z
N MET A 1 0.37 25.25 -10.04
CA MET A 1 -0.03 23.86 -9.85
C MET A 1 -0.06 23.56 -8.37
N SER A 2 -1.00 22.76 -7.90
CA SER A 2 -1.06 22.35 -6.49
C SER A 2 0.17 21.48 -6.18
N ASN A 3 0.77 21.61 -4.99
CA ASN A 3 1.88 20.75 -4.53
C ASN A 3 1.50 19.26 -4.44
N PHE A 4 0.23 18.92 -4.63
CA PHE A 4 -0.31 17.56 -4.66
C PHE A 4 -0.63 17.06 -6.07
N SER A 5 -0.35 17.85 -7.12
CA SER A 5 -0.56 17.40 -8.51
C SER A 5 0.41 16.30 -8.89
N LEU A 6 -0.10 15.27 -9.55
CA LEU A 6 0.67 14.19 -10.17
C LEU A 6 0.57 14.26 -11.71
N GLN A 7 0.37 15.47 -12.25
CA GLN A 7 0.33 15.72 -13.69
C GLN A 7 1.56 15.11 -14.37
N ASP A 8 1.34 14.32 -15.42
CA ASP A 8 2.37 13.62 -16.19
C ASP A 8 3.20 12.58 -15.38
N LYS A 9 2.75 12.19 -14.20
CA LYS A 9 3.35 11.14 -13.37
C LYS A 9 2.66 9.80 -13.56
N THR A 10 3.44 8.73 -13.59
CA THR A 10 2.94 7.36 -13.67
C THR A 10 3.05 6.66 -12.32
N VAL A 11 1.92 6.20 -11.83
CA VAL A 11 1.78 5.55 -10.52
C VAL A 11 1.34 4.10 -10.69
N ILE A 12 2.11 3.16 -10.16
CA ILE A 12 1.71 1.74 -10.09
C ILE A 12 1.17 1.46 -8.69
N VAL A 13 -0.01 0.84 -8.61
CA VAL A 13 -0.60 0.38 -7.34
C VAL A 13 -0.78 -1.14 -7.38
N THR A 14 0.04 -1.88 -6.65
CA THR A 14 -0.17 -3.33 -6.49
C THR A 14 -1.33 -3.60 -5.54
N GLY A 15 -2.14 -4.63 -5.83
CA GLY A 15 -3.39 -4.83 -5.12
C GLY A 15 -4.40 -3.69 -5.39
N GLY A 16 -4.31 -3.02 -6.54
CA GLY A 16 -5.04 -1.81 -6.89
C GLY A 16 -6.57 -1.96 -6.93
N ALA A 17 -7.09 -3.16 -7.13
CA ALA A 17 -8.54 -3.44 -7.08
C ALA A 17 -9.04 -3.90 -5.69
N GLY A 18 -8.20 -3.85 -4.64
CA GLY A 18 -8.53 -4.23 -3.27
C GLY A 18 -8.99 -3.08 -2.38
N GLY A 19 -9.27 -3.38 -1.11
CA GLY A 19 -9.88 -2.45 -0.17
C GLY A 19 -9.13 -1.13 0.06
N LEU A 20 -7.80 -1.15 0.14
CA LEU A 20 -6.97 0.07 0.21
C LEU A 20 -6.50 0.54 -1.17
N GLY A 21 -6.33 -0.40 -2.13
CA GLY A 21 -5.80 -0.10 -3.46
C GLY A 21 -6.75 0.74 -4.31
N ARG A 22 -8.05 0.42 -4.29
CA ARG A 22 -9.07 1.13 -5.09
C ARG A 22 -9.14 2.63 -4.74
N PRO A 23 -9.28 3.07 -3.48
CA PRO A 23 -9.24 4.49 -3.13
C PRO A 23 -7.91 5.16 -3.51
N MET A 24 -6.77 4.44 -3.39
CA MET A 24 -5.48 4.98 -3.84
C MET A 24 -5.45 5.20 -5.36
N CYS A 25 -5.94 4.24 -6.17
CA CYS A 25 -6.05 4.42 -7.61
C CYS A 25 -6.93 5.63 -7.97
N ALA A 26 -8.08 5.77 -7.32
CA ALA A 26 -9.01 6.87 -7.57
C ALA A 26 -8.39 8.24 -7.22
N ILE A 27 -7.73 8.37 -6.07
CA ILE A 27 -7.15 9.66 -5.67
C ILE A 27 -5.95 10.05 -6.53
N PHE A 28 -5.12 9.09 -6.96
CA PHE A 28 -4.02 9.36 -7.88
C PHE A 28 -4.53 9.79 -9.26
N ALA A 29 -5.57 9.13 -9.78
CA ALA A 29 -6.21 9.50 -11.03
C ALA A 29 -6.80 10.92 -10.95
N ALA A 30 -7.50 11.26 -9.87
CA ALA A 30 -8.03 12.61 -9.62
C ALA A 30 -6.92 13.67 -9.48
N ALA A 31 -5.71 13.28 -9.04
CA ALA A 31 -4.52 14.14 -9.03
C ALA A 31 -3.81 14.23 -10.40
N SER A 32 -4.44 13.73 -11.47
CA SER A 32 -3.95 13.73 -12.87
C SER A 32 -2.78 12.78 -13.16
N ALA A 33 -2.60 11.71 -12.37
CA ALA A 33 -1.63 10.67 -12.68
C ALA A 33 -2.11 9.73 -13.79
N ASN A 34 -1.16 9.11 -14.51
CA ASN A 34 -1.38 7.87 -15.21
C ASN A 34 -1.34 6.72 -14.20
N VAL A 35 -2.43 5.96 -14.05
CA VAL A 35 -2.55 4.94 -13.01
C VAL A 35 -2.47 3.54 -13.60
N ILE A 36 -1.55 2.72 -13.09
CA ILE A 36 -1.51 1.28 -13.34
C ILE A 36 -2.18 0.56 -12.16
N VAL A 37 -3.31 -0.07 -12.44
CA VAL A 37 -4.00 -0.96 -11.51
C VAL A 37 -3.43 -2.37 -11.66
N ALA A 38 -2.68 -2.86 -10.66
CA ALA A 38 -1.95 -4.10 -10.77
C ALA A 38 -2.40 -5.12 -9.72
N SER A 39 -2.74 -6.35 -10.10
CA SER A 39 -2.95 -7.50 -9.22
C SER A 39 -3.07 -8.80 -10.02
N ARG A 40 -3.25 -9.94 -9.33
CA ARG A 40 -3.42 -11.28 -9.94
C ARG A 40 -4.80 -11.50 -10.58
N SER A 41 -5.79 -10.71 -10.26
CA SER A 41 -7.16 -10.90 -10.74
C SER A 41 -7.42 -9.98 -11.91
N ARG A 42 -7.18 -10.48 -13.14
CA ARG A 42 -7.32 -9.72 -14.38
C ARG A 42 -8.67 -9.00 -14.50
N ASP A 43 -9.77 -9.72 -14.26
CA ASP A 43 -11.11 -9.15 -14.39
C ASP A 43 -11.35 -7.98 -13.42
N LYS A 44 -10.85 -8.10 -12.18
CA LYS A 44 -11.03 -7.05 -11.17
C LYS A 44 -10.21 -5.78 -11.48
N ILE A 45 -8.96 -5.96 -11.93
CA ILE A 45 -8.12 -4.80 -12.27
C ILE A 45 -8.59 -4.11 -13.54
N GLU A 46 -9.07 -4.88 -14.52
CA GLU A 46 -9.63 -4.30 -15.74
C GLU A 46 -10.93 -3.54 -15.45
N ALA A 47 -11.82 -4.08 -14.63
CA ALA A 47 -13.04 -3.38 -14.21
C ALA A 47 -12.70 -2.04 -13.49
N GLU A 48 -11.68 -2.04 -12.61
CA GLU A 48 -11.26 -0.83 -11.90
C GLU A 48 -10.64 0.19 -12.88
N ALA A 49 -9.72 -0.26 -13.75
CA ALA A 49 -9.12 0.62 -14.74
C ALA A 49 -10.16 1.18 -15.74
N ALA A 50 -11.13 0.36 -16.15
CA ALA A 50 -12.24 0.78 -17.01
C ALA A 50 -13.09 1.86 -16.32
N SER A 51 -13.45 1.66 -15.04
CA SER A 51 -14.19 2.66 -14.26
C SER A 51 -13.45 4.00 -14.17
N LEU A 52 -12.12 3.99 -14.01
CA LEU A 52 -11.32 5.22 -14.00
C LEU A 52 -11.33 5.89 -15.39
N ARG A 53 -11.20 5.11 -16.47
CA ARG A 53 -11.25 5.65 -17.85
C ARG A 53 -12.62 6.24 -18.21
N GLU A 54 -13.71 5.61 -17.75
CA GLU A 54 -15.07 6.14 -17.92
C GLU A 54 -15.28 7.49 -17.25
N GLN A 55 -14.56 7.76 -16.16
CA GLN A 55 -14.51 9.06 -15.49
C GLN A 55 -13.58 10.07 -16.18
N GLY A 56 -12.94 9.69 -17.29
CA GLY A 56 -12.04 10.57 -18.05
C GLY A 56 -10.58 10.54 -17.57
N TYR A 57 -10.19 9.63 -16.67
CA TYR A 57 -8.85 9.51 -16.17
C TYR A 57 -7.98 8.57 -17.02
N SER A 58 -6.66 8.74 -16.92
CA SER A 58 -5.65 7.88 -17.57
C SER A 58 -5.36 6.66 -16.69
N ALA A 59 -5.79 5.47 -17.12
CA ALA A 59 -5.57 4.25 -16.36
C ALA A 59 -5.41 3.02 -17.26
N ALA A 60 -4.57 2.07 -16.83
CA ALA A 60 -4.40 0.76 -17.44
C ALA A 60 -4.34 -0.35 -16.37
N ALA A 61 -4.69 -1.57 -16.77
CA ALA A 61 -4.63 -2.76 -15.92
C ALA A 61 -3.45 -3.64 -16.36
N ILE A 62 -2.65 -4.11 -15.41
CA ILE A 62 -1.58 -5.09 -15.68
C ILE A 62 -1.67 -6.21 -14.64
N GLU A 63 -1.80 -7.44 -15.15
CA GLU A 63 -1.83 -8.64 -14.31
C GLU A 63 -0.43 -8.94 -13.77
N VAL A 64 -0.32 -9.18 -12.46
CA VAL A 64 0.95 -9.51 -11.80
C VAL A 64 0.76 -10.31 -10.52
N ASP A 65 1.54 -11.37 -10.35
CA ASP A 65 1.88 -11.90 -9.05
C ASP A 65 3.18 -11.24 -8.57
N VAL A 66 3.08 -10.47 -7.49
CA VAL A 66 4.21 -9.71 -6.94
C VAL A 66 5.31 -10.59 -6.34
N THR A 67 5.06 -11.90 -6.18
CA THR A 67 6.04 -12.91 -5.73
C THR A 67 6.80 -13.57 -6.89
N ASP A 68 6.40 -13.28 -8.13
CA ASP A 68 7.05 -13.76 -9.34
C ASP A 68 7.91 -12.64 -9.96
N GLU A 69 9.23 -12.82 -9.92
CA GLU A 69 10.18 -11.81 -10.40
C GLU A 69 10.00 -11.51 -11.89
N GLN A 70 9.66 -12.50 -12.72
CA GLN A 70 9.46 -12.29 -14.15
C GLN A 70 8.20 -11.46 -14.41
N GLN A 71 7.11 -11.72 -13.69
CA GLN A 71 5.89 -10.93 -13.83
C GLN A 71 6.08 -9.49 -13.33
N VAL A 72 6.88 -9.29 -12.26
CA VAL A 72 7.23 -7.94 -11.78
C VAL A 72 8.10 -7.19 -12.80
N ASN A 73 9.07 -7.85 -13.46
CA ASN A 73 9.81 -7.24 -14.57
C ASN A 73 8.86 -6.82 -15.70
N ASN A 74 7.96 -7.71 -16.12
CA ASN A 74 6.96 -7.43 -17.16
C ASN A 74 6.04 -6.26 -16.79
N LEU A 75 5.63 -6.14 -15.50
CA LEU A 75 4.85 -5.00 -15.01
C LEU A 75 5.57 -3.67 -15.26
N ILE A 76 6.85 -3.59 -14.92
CA ILE A 76 7.63 -2.36 -15.10
C ILE A 76 7.86 -2.07 -16.59
N GLU A 77 8.21 -3.08 -17.38
CA GLU A 77 8.43 -2.92 -18.84
C GLU A 77 7.15 -2.46 -19.56
N GLN A 78 6.00 -3.06 -19.27
CA GLN A 78 4.72 -2.66 -19.84
C GLN A 78 4.32 -1.24 -19.38
N THR A 79 4.57 -0.88 -18.12
CA THR A 79 4.30 0.47 -17.61
C THR A 79 5.13 1.50 -18.37
N VAL A 80 6.45 1.27 -18.54
CA VAL A 80 7.34 2.16 -19.29
C VAL A 80 6.93 2.23 -20.76
N SER A 81 6.55 1.12 -21.37
CA SER A 81 6.09 1.10 -22.77
C SER A 81 4.78 1.89 -22.95
N THR A 82 3.90 1.90 -21.96
CA THR A 82 2.58 2.55 -22.04
C THR A 82 2.65 4.04 -21.72
N PHE A 83 3.40 4.42 -20.68
CA PHE A 83 3.38 5.77 -20.11
C PHE A 83 4.78 6.43 -20.03
N GLY A 84 5.83 5.76 -20.50
CA GLY A 84 7.18 6.33 -20.61
C GLY A 84 8.04 6.23 -19.36
N ALA A 85 7.46 6.13 -18.16
CA ALA A 85 8.19 6.15 -16.90
C ALA A 85 7.45 5.40 -15.79
N VAL A 86 8.16 5.15 -14.68
CA VAL A 86 7.60 4.74 -13.37
C VAL A 86 8.01 5.79 -12.35
N ASP A 87 7.13 6.74 -12.04
CA ASP A 87 7.44 7.81 -11.08
C ASP A 87 7.12 7.39 -9.64
N VAL A 88 6.05 6.62 -9.44
CA VAL A 88 5.63 6.17 -8.10
C VAL A 88 5.29 4.68 -8.13
N MET A 89 5.85 3.93 -7.18
CA MET A 89 5.51 2.54 -6.92
C MET A 89 4.86 2.40 -5.55
N VAL A 90 3.58 1.96 -5.51
CA VAL A 90 2.87 1.69 -4.27
C VAL A 90 2.76 0.18 -4.07
N ASN A 91 3.52 -0.33 -3.10
CA ASN A 91 3.52 -1.73 -2.71
C ASN A 91 2.43 -1.98 -1.68
N ASN A 92 1.20 -2.18 -2.18
CA ASN A 92 0.02 -2.38 -1.35
C ASN A 92 -0.48 -3.84 -1.37
N ALA A 93 -0.08 -4.64 -2.35
CA ALA A 93 -0.45 -6.06 -2.40
C ALA A 93 -0.02 -6.78 -1.12
N GLY A 94 -0.93 -7.56 -0.54
CA GLY A 94 -0.69 -8.32 0.66
C GLY A 94 -1.97 -8.96 1.16
N ARG A 95 -1.85 -9.91 2.05
CA ARG A 95 -2.98 -10.56 2.72
C ARG A 95 -2.63 -10.96 4.14
N TRP A 96 -3.62 -11.06 4.95
CA TRP A 96 -3.52 -11.67 6.28
C TRP A 96 -3.36 -13.17 6.11
N GLY A 97 -2.70 -13.79 7.03
CA GLY A 97 -2.73 -15.23 7.16
C GLY A 97 -3.88 -15.69 8.07
N ARG A 98 -3.99 -16.99 8.24
CA ARG A 98 -4.87 -17.58 9.24
C ARG A 98 -4.39 -17.22 10.64
N SER A 99 -5.27 -16.68 11.47
CA SER A 99 -4.97 -16.44 12.89
C SER A 99 -4.75 -17.75 13.64
N SER A 100 -3.63 -17.88 14.34
CA SER A 100 -3.28 -19.05 15.15
C SER A 100 -2.36 -18.68 16.30
N ALA A 101 -2.29 -19.48 17.34
CA ALA A 101 -1.25 -19.41 18.34
C ALA A 101 0.10 -19.79 17.72
N ALA A 102 1.21 -19.40 18.35
CA ALA A 102 2.55 -19.62 17.79
C ALA A 102 2.84 -21.11 17.57
N GLU A 103 2.52 -21.95 18.55
CA GLU A 103 2.70 -23.39 18.55
C GLU A 103 1.87 -24.12 17.50
N ASP A 104 0.75 -23.53 17.08
CA ASP A 104 -0.18 -24.10 16.09
C ASP A 104 0.05 -23.57 14.66
N THR A 105 0.95 -22.59 14.50
CA THR A 105 1.22 -21.97 13.19
C THR A 105 1.93 -22.97 12.26
N GLN A 106 1.26 -23.37 11.19
CA GLN A 106 1.83 -24.27 10.21
C GLN A 106 2.95 -23.60 9.40
N LEU A 107 4.05 -24.31 9.19
CA LEU A 107 5.23 -23.75 8.48
C LEU A 107 4.91 -23.27 7.06
N ASP A 108 4.01 -23.96 6.36
CA ASP A 108 3.62 -23.56 5.00
C ASP A 108 2.77 -22.30 4.99
N GLU A 109 1.91 -22.09 6.00
CA GLU A 109 1.19 -20.82 6.18
C GLU A 109 2.17 -19.68 6.51
N TRP A 110 3.13 -19.94 7.41
CA TRP A 110 4.21 -19.00 7.69
C TRP A 110 4.93 -18.58 6.41
N ARG A 111 5.42 -19.54 5.62
CA ARG A 111 6.15 -19.28 4.37
C ARG A 111 5.31 -18.48 3.39
N ASN A 112 4.06 -18.89 3.19
CA ASN A 112 3.16 -18.25 2.25
C ASN A 112 2.84 -16.79 2.64
N VAL A 113 2.61 -16.51 3.93
CA VAL A 113 2.34 -15.15 4.39
C VAL A 113 3.59 -14.27 4.30
N VAL A 114 4.77 -14.78 4.67
CA VAL A 114 6.03 -14.06 4.52
C VAL A 114 6.33 -13.79 3.05
N GLU A 115 6.15 -14.78 2.19
CA GLU A 115 6.35 -14.65 0.74
C GLU A 115 5.50 -13.53 0.17
N GLN A 116 4.20 -13.53 0.45
CA GLN A 116 3.29 -12.52 -0.10
C GLN A 116 3.45 -11.12 0.48
N ASN A 117 3.80 -10.99 1.76
CA ASN A 117 3.82 -9.70 2.44
C ASN A 117 5.21 -9.06 2.57
N LEU A 118 6.29 -9.84 2.34
CA LEU A 118 7.68 -9.34 2.39
C LEU A 118 8.38 -9.51 1.04
N THR A 119 8.48 -10.74 0.48
CA THR A 119 9.06 -10.95 -0.85
C THR A 119 8.26 -10.20 -1.91
N GLY A 120 6.91 -10.22 -1.84
CA GLY A 120 6.01 -9.48 -2.71
C GLY A 120 6.07 -7.94 -2.57
N VAL A 121 6.81 -7.41 -1.59
CA VAL A 121 7.18 -5.98 -1.51
C VAL A 121 8.62 -5.78 -2.00
N PHE A 122 9.52 -6.69 -1.66
CA PHE A 122 10.93 -6.61 -2.05
C PHE A 122 11.11 -6.63 -3.57
N LEU A 123 10.47 -7.57 -4.28
CA LEU A 123 10.64 -7.70 -5.74
C LEU A 123 10.19 -6.43 -6.49
N PRO A 124 8.98 -5.88 -6.26
CA PRO A 124 8.60 -4.62 -6.89
C PRO A 124 9.51 -3.44 -6.51
N CYS A 125 9.95 -3.34 -5.24
CA CYS A 125 10.96 -2.34 -4.85
C CYS A 125 12.23 -2.47 -5.68
N LYS A 126 12.76 -3.70 -5.81
CA LYS A 126 14.00 -3.99 -6.56
C LYS A 126 13.87 -3.55 -8.02
N VAL A 127 12.83 -4.00 -8.72
CA VAL A 127 12.67 -3.78 -10.16
C VAL A 127 12.30 -2.32 -10.47
N ALA A 128 11.36 -1.73 -9.71
CA ALA A 128 11.03 -0.32 -9.84
C ALA A 128 12.24 0.57 -9.48
N GLY A 129 12.98 0.24 -8.44
CA GLY A 129 14.20 0.95 -8.05
C GLY A 129 15.26 0.94 -9.15
N GLN A 130 15.47 -0.18 -9.85
CA GLN A 130 16.38 -0.25 -11.01
C GLN A 130 15.93 0.71 -12.13
N GLN A 131 14.64 0.79 -12.40
CA GLN A 131 14.08 1.73 -13.38
C GLN A 131 14.23 3.18 -12.91
N MET A 132 13.90 3.48 -11.66
CA MET A 132 14.00 4.82 -11.07
C MET A 132 15.44 5.33 -10.99
N ILE A 133 16.44 4.44 -10.78
CA ILE A 133 17.86 4.80 -10.85
C ILE A 133 18.23 5.28 -12.27
N LYS A 134 17.76 4.60 -13.33
CA LYS A 134 17.96 5.04 -14.73
C LYS A 134 17.31 6.39 -15.00
N GLN A 135 16.14 6.64 -14.41
CA GLN A 135 15.37 7.89 -14.53
C GLN A 135 15.93 9.02 -13.65
N ARG A 136 16.83 8.72 -12.70
CA ARG A 136 17.40 9.63 -11.69
C ARG A 136 16.39 10.22 -10.73
N GLY A 137 15.39 9.44 -10.35
CA GLY A 137 14.38 9.83 -9.39
C GLY A 137 13.16 8.93 -9.39
N GLY A 138 12.39 9.00 -8.33
CA GLY A 138 11.15 8.26 -8.13
C GLY A 138 10.71 8.19 -6.68
N LYS A 139 9.55 7.61 -6.44
CA LYS A 139 9.01 7.45 -5.09
C LYS A 139 8.47 6.04 -4.88
N ILE A 140 8.80 5.44 -3.75
CA ILE A 140 8.30 4.13 -3.34
C ILE A 140 7.53 4.28 -2.05
N ILE A 141 6.30 3.80 -2.04
CA ILE A 141 5.41 3.82 -0.87
C ILE A 141 5.08 2.37 -0.52
N ASN A 142 5.63 1.90 0.59
CA ASN A 142 5.37 0.56 1.09
C ASN A 142 4.19 0.59 2.08
N ILE A 143 3.25 -0.33 1.92
CA ILE A 143 2.16 -0.50 2.89
C ILE A 143 2.55 -1.64 3.85
N SER A 144 2.97 -1.24 5.05
CA SER A 144 3.19 -2.16 6.16
C SER A 144 1.91 -2.33 7.00
N SER A 145 2.02 -2.33 8.30
CA SER A 145 0.91 -2.38 9.27
C SER A 145 1.41 -1.93 10.64
N THR A 146 0.52 -1.44 11.49
CA THR A 146 0.81 -1.26 12.92
C THR A 146 1.21 -2.58 13.59
N ALA A 147 0.74 -3.73 13.08
CA ALA A 147 1.18 -5.06 13.51
C ALA A 147 2.68 -5.30 13.29
N GLY A 148 3.29 -4.68 12.28
CA GLY A 148 4.74 -4.74 12.03
C GLY A 148 5.57 -3.98 13.06
N SER A 149 5.00 -2.98 13.72
CA SER A 149 5.70 -2.19 14.77
C SER A 149 5.39 -2.66 16.19
N LYS A 150 4.16 -3.17 16.43
CA LYS A 150 3.69 -3.56 17.77
C LYS A 150 3.61 -5.07 17.97
N GLY A 151 3.56 -5.84 16.88
CA GLY A 151 3.20 -7.26 16.88
C GLY A 151 1.70 -7.48 16.88
N ASN A 152 1.30 -8.73 16.60
CA ASN A 152 -0.04 -9.26 16.80
C ASN A 152 0.11 -10.75 17.15
N PRO A 153 -0.22 -11.16 18.39
CA PRO A 153 0.09 -12.50 18.89
C PRO A 153 -0.62 -13.63 18.13
N TYR A 154 -1.70 -13.32 17.42
CA TYR A 154 -2.46 -14.31 16.62
C TYR A 154 -2.12 -14.28 15.12
N GLN A 155 -1.22 -13.38 14.71
CA GLN A 155 -0.78 -13.21 13.31
C GLN A 155 0.72 -12.97 13.26
N LEU A 156 1.48 -13.81 13.95
CA LEU A 156 2.94 -13.63 14.10
C LEU A 156 3.69 -13.61 12.75
N HIS A 157 3.30 -14.45 11.79
CA HIS A 157 3.85 -14.47 10.43
C HIS A 157 3.64 -13.15 9.68
N TYR A 158 2.41 -12.60 9.76
CA TYR A 158 2.07 -11.32 9.16
C TYR A 158 2.84 -10.16 9.84
N SER A 159 2.87 -10.15 11.17
CA SER A 159 3.60 -9.15 11.95
C SER A 159 5.09 -9.18 11.62
N ALA A 160 5.70 -10.36 11.56
CA ALA A 160 7.11 -10.53 11.18
C ALA A 160 7.38 -10.03 9.75
N ALA A 161 6.52 -10.39 8.79
CA ALA A 161 6.64 -9.91 7.42
C ALA A 161 6.51 -8.38 7.33
N LYS A 162 5.54 -7.78 8.02
CA LYS A 162 5.31 -6.33 8.03
C LYS A 162 6.41 -5.57 8.79
N ALA A 163 7.02 -6.17 9.81
CA ALA A 163 8.25 -5.65 10.44
C ALA A 163 9.43 -5.67 9.44
N GLY A 164 9.56 -6.75 8.67
CA GLY A 164 10.52 -6.83 7.56
C GLY A 164 10.35 -5.72 6.53
N VAL A 165 9.11 -5.35 6.17
CA VAL A 165 8.81 -4.23 5.26
C VAL A 165 9.28 -2.89 5.84
N ILE A 166 9.12 -2.66 7.16
CA ILE A 166 9.63 -1.46 7.83
C ILE A 166 11.15 -1.38 7.69
N SER A 167 11.86 -2.47 8.02
CA SER A 167 13.32 -2.55 7.89
C SER A 167 13.77 -2.38 6.44
N LEU A 168 13.08 -3.02 5.49
CA LEU A 168 13.36 -2.88 4.05
C LEU A 168 13.24 -1.41 3.61
N THR A 169 12.18 -0.70 4.03
CA THR A 169 11.97 0.71 3.72
C THR A 169 13.16 1.56 4.14
N ASN A 170 13.61 1.43 5.41
CA ASN A 170 14.73 2.19 5.94
C ASN A 170 16.04 1.92 5.18
N ASN A 171 16.31 0.65 4.87
CA ASN A 171 17.51 0.28 4.11
C ASN A 171 17.49 0.85 2.70
N LEU A 172 16.37 0.73 1.98
CA LEU A 172 16.24 1.24 0.62
C LEU A 172 16.30 2.76 0.56
N ALA A 173 15.69 3.46 1.54
CA ALA A 173 15.78 4.92 1.66
C ALA A 173 17.24 5.38 1.77
N CYS A 174 18.03 4.74 2.64
CA CYS A 174 19.45 5.05 2.81
C CYS A 174 20.25 4.76 1.53
N LEU A 175 20.03 3.60 0.89
CA LEU A 175 20.78 3.18 -0.30
C LEU A 175 20.47 4.04 -1.52
N TRP A 176 19.23 4.53 -1.68
CA TRP A 176 18.74 5.18 -2.88
C TRP A 176 18.57 6.69 -2.78
N ALA A 177 18.80 7.30 -1.62
CA ALA A 177 18.79 8.76 -1.46
C ALA A 177 19.72 9.47 -2.47
N LYS A 178 20.91 8.91 -2.74
CA LYS A 178 21.86 9.42 -3.75
C LYS A 178 21.34 9.40 -5.19
N HIS A 179 20.23 8.72 -5.44
CA HIS A 179 19.56 8.63 -6.74
C HIS A 179 18.27 9.45 -6.81
N ASN A 180 17.99 10.28 -5.80
CA ASN A 180 16.72 11.02 -5.66
C ASN A 180 15.48 10.09 -5.62
N ILE A 181 15.60 8.94 -4.98
CA ILE A 181 14.48 8.04 -4.77
C ILE A 181 14.04 8.12 -3.32
N ASN A 182 12.81 8.57 -3.10
CA ASN A 182 12.18 8.56 -1.78
C ASN A 182 11.56 7.19 -1.52
N VAL A 183 11.82 6.59 -0.37
CA VAL A 183 11.20 5.33 0.06
C VAL A 183 10.59 5.53 1.43
N ASN A 184 9.26 5.49 1.51
CA ASN A 184 8.52 5.71 2.75
C ASN A 184 7.54 4.57 3.02
N CYS A 185 7.05 4.47 4.24
CA CYS A 185 6.16 3.41 4.68
C CYS A 185 4.92 3.95 5.37
N ILE A 186 3.74 3.52 4.93
CA ILE A 186 2.48 3.75 5.65
C ILE A 186 2.20 2.51 6.51
N LEU A 187 1.79 2.74 7.76
CA LEU A 187 1.44 1.70 8.73
C LEU A 187 -0.05 1.78 9.09
N PRO A 188 -0.96 1.22 8.26
CA PRO A 188 -2.37 1.17 8.63
C PRO A 188 -2.58 0.33 9.89
N GLY A 189 -3.45 0.82 10.79
CA GLY A 189 -4.04 0.02 11.84
C GLY A 189 -5.29 -0.73 11.33
N LEU A 190 -6.32 -0.83 12.17
CA LEU A 190 -7.63 -1.24 11.70
C LEU A 190 -8.18 -0.13 10.79
N ILE A 191 -8.57 -0.48 9.57
CA ILE A 191 -9.16 0.43 8.58
C ILE A 191 -10.54 -0.11 8.20
N ALA A 192 -11.51 0.78 8.07
CA ALA A 192 -12.92 0.46 7.80
C ALA A 192 -13.15 0.07 6.33
N THR A 193 -12.41 -0.93 5.82
CA THR A 193 -12.64 -1.50 4.49
C THR A 193 -13.97 -2.24 4.45
N ASP A 194 -14.55 -2.41 3.26
CA ASP A 194 -15.80 -3.15 3.07
C ASP A 194 -15.71 -4.58 3.62
N GLU A 195 -14.55 -5.23 3.46
CA GLU A 195 -14.27 -6.56 4.02
C GLU A 195 -14.35 -6.54 5.56
N MET A 196 -13.76 -5.54 6.22
CA MET A 196 -13.81 -5.41 7.68
C MET A 196 -15.21 -5.10 8.19
N LYS A 197 -15.97 -4.30 7.44
CA LYS A 197 -17.39 -4.04 7.73
C LYS A 197 -18.22 -5.31 7.62
N GLN A 198 -18.01 -6.11 6.57
CA GLN A 198 -18.70 -7.41 6.38
C GLN A 198 -18.41 -8.42 7.49
N TYR A 199 -17.20 -8.41 8.04
CA TYR A 199 -16.86 -9.25 9.20
C TYR A 199 -17.39 -8.72 10.53
N GLY A 200 -18.03 -7.55 10.56
CA GLY A 200 -18.55 -6.94 11.79
C GLY A 200 -17.45 -6.51 12.77
N ILE A 201 -16.23 -6.27 12.28
CA ILE A 201 -15.08 -5.92 13.12
C ILE A 201 -15.02 -4.40 13.36
N ILE A 202 -15.68 -3.61 12.51
CA ILE A 202 -15.66 -2.15 12.62
C ILE A 202 -16.66 -1.73 13.71
N PRO A 203 -16.22 -0.98 14.74
CA PRO A 203 -17.10 -0.42 15.74
C PRO A 203 -18.16 0.52 15.12
N ALA A 204 -19.28 0.69 15.81
CA ALA A 204 -20.28 1.68 15.43
C ALA A 204 -19.72 3.12 15.49
N ASP A 205 -20.32 4.02 14.72
CA ASP A 205 -19.96 5.44 14.70
C ASP A 205 -20.61 6.25 15.83
N THR A 206 -21.41 5.57 16.69
CA THR A 206 -22.09 6.14 17.84
C THR A 206 -21.74 5.36 19.12
N ASP A 207 -21.75 6.05 20.26
CA ASP A 207 -21.65 5.43 21.57
C ASP A 207 -22.96 4.77 22.03
N ASP A 208 -22.96 4.16 23.22
CA ASP A 208 -24.13 3.47 23.79
C ASP A 208 -25.31 4.41 24.07
N ASP A 209 -25.07 5.71 24.18
CA ASP A 209 -26.08 6.76 24.37
C ASP A 209 -26.57 7.36 23.03
N GLY A 210 -26.05 6.88 21.88
CA GLY A 210 -26.41 7.34 20.55
C GLY A 210 -25.71 8.63 20.10
N ASN A 211 -24.72 9.12 20.85
CA ASN A 211 -23.92 10.27 20.44
C ASN A 211 -22.86 9.89 19.42
N ALA A 212 -22.55 10.80 18.48
CA ALA A 212 -21.51 10.57 17.50
C ALA A 212 -20.13 10.46 18.18
N ILE A 213 -19.38 9.42 17.82
CA ILE A 213 -17.99 9.24 18.29
C ILE A 213 -17.09 10.30 17.64
N PRO A 214 -16.19 10.95 18.42
CA PRO A 214 -15.27 11.93 17.89
C PRO A 214 -14.43 11.38 16.73
N ARG A 215 -14.18 12.19 15.69
CA ARG A 215 -13.46 11.77 14.47
C ARG A 215 -12.12 11.06 14.73
N LEU A 216 -11.37 11.48 15.76
CA LEU A 216 -10.07 10.88 16.10
C LEU A 216 -10.19 9.54 16.83
N GLU A 217 -11.38 9.18 17.29
CA GLU A 217 -11.70 7.89 17.91
C GLU A 217 -12.38 6.92 16.91
N LEU A 218 -12.83 7.43 15.75
CA LEU A 218 -13.40 6.57 14.70
C LEU A 218 -12.31 5.76 14.01
N THR A 219 -12.69 4.56 13.54
CA THR A 219 -11.83 3.76 12.68
C THR A 219 -11.58 4.52 11.37
N PRO A 220 -10.31 4.72 10.94
CA PRO A 220 -10.01 5.41 9.69
C PRO A 220 -10.62 4.69 8.49
N ASN A 221 -11.02 5.47 7.49
CA ASN A 221 -11.49 4.95 6.22
C ASN A 221 -10.31 4.68 5.26
N PRO A 222 -10.50 3.86 4.22
CA PRO A 222 -9.49 3.64 3.19
C PRO A 222 -8.98 4.94 2.55
N GLU A 223 -9.82 5.95 2.42
CA GLU A 223 -9.49 7.28 1.89
C GLU A 223 -8.48 8.03 2.76
N ASP A 224 -8.45 7.80 4.07
CA ASP A 224 -7.44 8.41 4.96
C ASP A 224 -6.03 7.89 4.63
N VAL A 225 -5.93 6.60 4.29
CA VAL A 225 -4.68 5.98 3.81
C VAL A 225 -4.32 6.50 2.42
N ALA A 226 -5.30 6.60 1.52
CA ALA A 226 -5.11 7.09 0.16
C ALA A 226 -4.66 8.57 0.13
N ASN A 227 -5.20 9.42 0.98
CA ASN A 227 -4.79 10.82 1.13
C ASN A 227 -3.31 10.94 1.54
N LEU A 228 -2.87 10.11 2.49
CA LEU A 228 -1.47 10.08 2.89
C LEU A 228 -0.58 9.53 1.76
N ALA A 229 -1.04 8.52 1.03
CA ALA A 229 -0.32 8.01 -0.13
C ALA A 229 -0.17 9.08 -1.23
N LEU A 230 -1.21 9.89 -1.48
CA LEU A 230 -1.13 11.04 -2.39
C LEU A 230 -0.07 12.07 -1.93
N PHE A 231 -0.07 12.43 -0.65
CA PHE A 231 0.96 13.30 -0.09
C PHE A 231 2.36 12.76 -0.35
N LEU A 232 2.60 11.47 -0.04
CA LEU A 232 3.90 10.83 -0.21
C LEU A 232 4.29 10.64 -1.69
N ALA A 233 3.33 10.53 -2.60
CA ALA A 233 3.57 10.45 -4.05
C ALA A 233 3.89 11.82 -4.67
N SER A 234 3.46 12.91 -4.05
CA SER A 234 3.50 14.27 -4.59
C SER A 234 4.80 15.01 -4.29
N PRO A 235 5.09 16.13 -4.99
CA PRO A 235 6.24 17.00 -4.67
C PRO A 235 6.24 17.54 -3.23
N ALA A 236 5.08 17.59 -2.54
CA ALA A 236 5.00 18.04 -1.16
C ALA A 236 5.84 17.21 -0.17
N SER A 237 6.25 16.00 -0.57
CA SER A 237 7.04 15.07 0.25
C SER A 237 8.48 14.87 -0.25
N ASP A 238 9.02 15.71 -1.14
CA ASP A 238 10.34 15.50 -1.75
C ASP A 238 11.49 15.41 -0.75
N ALA A 239 11.37 16.07 0.39
CA ALA A 239 12.37 16.05 1.45
C ALA A 239 12.24 14.83 2.41
N LEU A 240 11.24 13.96 2.22
CA LEU A 240 10.91 12.89 3.16
C LEU A 240 11.32 11.53 2.58
N THR A 241 12.20 10.82 3.29
CA THR A 241 12.58 9.43 2.94
C THR A 241 12.97 8.66 4.19
N GLY A 242 12.63 7.37 4.23
CA GLY A 242 12.90 6.49 5.36
C GLY A 242 11.88 6.62 6.50
N GLU A 243 10.79 7.35 6.29
CA GLU A 243 9.83 7.66 7.34
C GLU A 243 8.68 6.65 7.42
N LEU A 244 8.15 6.52 8.63
CA LEU A 244 7.06 5.61 8.97
C LEU A 244 5.84 6.41 9.40
N TYR A 245 4.72 6.23 8.70
CA TYR A 245 3.51 7.01 8.90
C TYR A 245 2.35 6.12 9.38
N PRO A 246 2.04 6.06 10.69
CA PRO A 246 0.89 5.30 11.16
C PRO A 246 -0.42 6.02 10.83
N VAL A 247 -1.39 5.26 10.25
CA VAL A 247 -2.77 5.70 10.06
C VAL A 247 -3.66 4.83 10.92
N ARG A 248 -4.05 5.36 12.07
CA ARG A 248 -4.84 4.65 13.09
C ARG A 248 -5.55 5.63 14.00
N THR A 249 -6.59 5.16 14.67
CA THR A 249 -7.18 5.89 15.78
C THR A 249 -6.59 5.44 17.11
N TRP A 250 -6.71 6.30 18.11
CA TRP A 250 -6.46 5.95 19.50
C TRP A 250 -7.73 5.32 20.10
N MET A 251 -8.06 4.10 19.72
CA MET A 251 -9.18 3.38 20.31
C MET A 251 -8.83 2.96 21.74
N LYS A 252 -9.82 3.04 22.65
CA LYS A 252 -9.68 2.50 24.02
C LYS A 252 -9.25 1.03 24.02
N SER A 253 -9.66 0.26 23.00
CA SER A 253 -9.28 -1.14 22.77
C SER A 253 -7.80 -1.35 22.43
N GLU A 254 -7.09 -0.36 21.90
CA GLU A 254 -5.63 -0.46 21.67
C GLU A 254 -4.82 -0.48 22.97
N ARG A 255 -5.43 -0.13 24.11
CA ARG A 255 -4.79 -0.24 25.43
C ARG A 255 -4.66 -1.67 25.94
N PHE A 256 -5.31 -2.65 25.31
CA PHE A 256 -5.18 -4.07 25.70
C PHE A 256 -3.84 -4.71 25.35
N TRP A 257 -2.96 -3.99 24.66
CA TRP A 257 -1.65 -4.48 24.21
C TRP A 257 -0.46 -3.65 24.75
N GLN A 258 -0.71 -2.85 25.78
CA GLN A 258 0.37 -2.15 26.51
C GLN A 258 0.82 -2.95 27.72
#